data_3229e0591a378cebc7fb9b659656a458
#
_entry.id   3229e0591a378cebc7fb9b659656a458
#
_cell.length_a   1.000
_cell.length_b   1.000
_cell.length_c   1.000
_cell.angle_alpha   90.00
_cell.angle_beta   90.00
_cell.angle_gamma   90.00
#
_symmetry.space_group_name_H-M   'P 1'
#
loop_
_entity.id
_entity.type
_entity.pdbx_description
1 polymer ?
#
loop_
_entity_poly.entity_id
_entity_poly.type
_entity_poly.pdbx_seq_one_letter_code
_entity_poly.pdbx_strand_id
1 'polypeptide(L)'
;MTAFPSLFVSHRSPTLSVEDCAASRYLQWLGPQIRDTLGTPEAIVMISAHHDGAGRFGVTTTAAPTTIHDFGGFPEALYRIQYRPPGAPELARSLAEGLRRRGFDMFEDELRGLDHGAWVPLRLMFPDADIPVIQLSMDMRASPDRHHALGNALAELQAAGVLVIGSGSATHNLREFFTGGFRLDSPAPDWVRGFADWLAERIEAEDDDSVLRAVETGPQGQRNHPSLDHILPLFAAMGAGGEGAEGLRVHTSYTYGVLAMDVFGFGDPPSSKGCPIPRARSAPPPMKVYANARLVPRTPRTASPPLRVSLPCGECEGGQGHSERRRLSSG
;
A
#
# COMPACT_ATOMS: atom_id res chain seq x y z
N MET A 1 -11.14 -18.97 -4.36
CA MET A 1 -9.84 -18.40 -3.99
C MET A 1 -10.06 -17.64 -2.68
N THR A 2 -9.09 -17.64 -1.78
CA THR A 2 -9.19 -16.84 -0.55
C THR A 2 -8.92 -15.38 -0.92
N ALA A 3 -9.77 -14.44 -0.50
CA ALA A 3 -9.53 -13.02 -0.72
C ALA A 3 -8.30 -12.56 0.08
N PHE A 4 -7.45 -11.73 -0.51
CA PHE A 4 -6.32 -11.14 0.21
C PHE A 4 -6.80 -9.90 0.98
N PRO A 5 -6.37 -9.70 2.22
CA PRO A 5 -6.57 -8.43 2.90
C PRO A 5 -5.74 -7.34 2.21
N SER A 6 -6.14 -6.08 2.31
CA SER A 6 -5.22 -4.98 2.01
C SER A 6 -4.31 -4.71 3.20
N LEU A 7 -3.13 -4.17 2.93
CA LEU A 7 -2.13 -3.87 3.95
C LEU A 7 -1.72 -2.41 3.88
N PHE A 8 -1.47 -1.81 5.03
CA PHE A 8 -0.61 -0.64 5.14
C PHE A 8 0.70 -1.03 5.81
N VAL A 9 1.82 -0.61 5.24
CA VAL A 9 3.16 -0.88 5.78
C VAL A 9 3.94 0.42 5.95
N SER A 10 4.58 0.60 7.10
CA SER A 10 5.52 1.69 7.32
C SER A 10 6.89 1.32 6.75
N HIS A 11 7.36 2.03 5.70
CA HIS A 11 8.59 1.69 4.98
C HIS A 11 9.83 2.45 5.45
N ARG A 12 9.65 3.58 6.16
CA ARG A 12 10.74 4.43 6.67
C ARG A 12 11.65 4.97 5.54
N SER A 13 12.91 4.55 5.52
CA SER A 13 13.94 4.95 4.56
C SER A 13 14.56 3.72 3.88
N PRO A 14 15.36 3.89 2.82
CA PRO A 14 16.02 2.76 2.13
C PRO A 14 16.85 1.86 3.04
N THR A 15 17.35 2.39 4.16
CA THR A 15 18.17 1.61 5.12
C THR A 15 17.39 0.47 5.78
N LEU A 16 16.04 0.53 5.85
CA LEU A 16 15.23 -0.57 6.34
C LEU A 16 15.51 -1.88 5.59
N SER A 17 15.88 -1.79 4.30
CA SER A 17 16.19 -2.95 3.48
C SER A 17 17.46 -3.71 3.90
N VAL A 18 18.33 -3.11 4.72
CA VAL A 18 19.63 -3.66 5.15
C VAL A 18 19.84 -3.62 6.67
N GLU A 19 19.00 -2.91 7.41
CA GLU A 19 19.08 -2.82 8.86
C GLU A 19 18.30 -3.93 9.56
N ASP A 20 18.90 -4.52 10.59
CA ASP A 20 18.23 -5.50 11.44
C ASP A 20 17.47 -4.79 12.57
N CYS A 21 16.16 -4.65 12.42
CA CYS A 21 15.26 -4.09 13.43
C CYS A 21 13.93 -4.88 13.47
N ALA A 22 13.09 -4.59 14.47
CA ALA A 22 11.82 -5.30 14.63
C ALA A 22 10.93 -5.22 13.38
N ALA A 23 10.88 -4.05 12.73
CA ALA A 23 10.09 -3.83 11.51
C ALA A 23 10.61 -4.64 10.32
N SER A 24 11.94 -4.63 10.06
CA SER A 24 12.49 -5.40 8.94
C SER A 24 12.28 -6.91 9.13
N ARG A 25 12.49 -7.41 10.36
CA ARG A 25 12.22 -8.82 10.70
C ARG A 25 10.75 -9.19 10.54
N TYR A 26 9.84 -8.27 10.93
CA TYR A 26 8.41 -8.51 10.76
C TYR A 26 8.02 -8.61 9.29
N LEU A 27 8.48 -7.71 8.43
CA LEU A 27 8.19 -7.77 7.00
C LEU A 27 8.77 -9.03 6.35
N GLN A 28 9.97 -9.45 6.72
CA GLN A 28 10.58 -10.71 6.26
C GLN A 28 9.80 -11.95 6.70
N TRP A 29 9.13 -11.88 7.83
CA TRP A 29 8.26 -12.94 8.32
C TRP A 29 6.88 -12.88 7.64
N LEU A 30 6.31 -11.67 7.43
CA LEU A 30 4.95 -11.48 6.94
C LEU A 30 4.76 -12.04 5.53
N GLY A 31 5.68 -11.78 4.60
CA GLY A 31 5.57 -12.24 3.21
C GLY A 31 5.42 -13.77 3.08
N PRO A 32 6.31 -14.57 3.66
CA PRO A 32 6.15 -16.03 3.74
C PRO A 32 4.83 -16.46 4.38
N GLN A 33 4.40 -15.80 5.48
CA GLN A 33 3.13 -16.15 6.13
C GLN A 33 1.92 -15.90 5.22
N ILE A 34 1.93 -14.82 4.44
CA ILE A 34 0.89 -14.57 3.44
C ILE A 34 0.86 -15.71 2.43
N ARG A 35 2.01 -16.12 1.88
CA ARG A 35 2.09 -17.23 0.92
C ARG A 35 1.60 -18.55 1.51
N ASP A 36 1.99 -18.84 2.74
CA ASP A 36 1.65 -20.12 3.41
C ASP A 36 0.17 -20.18 3.78
N THR A 37 -0.45 -19.04 4.14
CA THR A 37 -1.82 -19.00 4.66
C THR A 37 -2.86 -18.72 3.58
N LEU A 38 -2.55 -17.79 2.66
CA LEU A 38 -3.49 -17.28 1.65
C LEU A 38 -3.12 -17.71 0.23
N GLY A 39 -1.90 -18.19 0.02
CA GLY A 39 -1.33 -18.48 -1.29
C GLY A 39 -0.47 -17.34 -1.83
N THR A 40 0.10 -17.55 -3.00
CA THR A 40 0.89 -16.52 -3.69
C THR A 40 -0.07 -15.55 -4.40
N PRO A 41 0.04 -14.23 -4.17
CA PRO A 41 -0.76 -13.26 -4.93
C PRO A 41 -0.49 -13.37 -6.44
N GLU A 42 -1.54 -13.21 -7.23
CA GLU A 42 -1.44 -13.14 -8.69
C GLU A 42 -0.74 -11.86 -9.16
N ALA A 43 -0.92 -10.78 -8.39
CA ALA A 43 -0.23 -9.50 -8.55
C ALA A 43 -0.26 -8.70 -7.24
N ILE A 44 0.60 -7.68 -7.14
CA ILE A 44 0.58 -6.70 -6.07
C ILE A 44 0.30 -5.32 -6.67
N VAL A 45 -0.67 -4.59 -6.11
CA VAL A 45 -0.87 -3.17 -6.35
C VAL A 45 -0.24 -2.42 -5.18
N MET A 46 0.83 -1.67 -5.47
CA MET A 46 1.57 -0.90 -4.49
C MET A 46 1.22 0.59 -4.60
N ILE A 47 0.80 1.21 -3.50
CA ILE A 47 0.53 2.64 -3.40
C ILE A 47 1.61 3.25 -2.51
N SER A 48 2.55 4.00 -3.12
CA SER A 48 3.72 4.53 -2.41
C SER A 48 3.61 6.02 -2.11
N ALA A 49 4.02 6.42 -0.91
CA ALA A 49 4.19 7.82 -0.50
C ALA A 49 5.13 8.64 -1.42
N HIS A 50 5.96 7.96 -2.22
CA HIS A 50 6.94 8.57 -3.12
C HIS A 50 6.50 8.64 -4.59
N HIS A 51 5.25 8.27 -4.87
CA HIS A 51 4.69 8.37 -6.21
C HIS A 51 3.51 9.36 -6.22
N ASP A 52 3.81 10.64 -6.49
CA ASP A 52 2.80 11.69 -6.65
C ASP A 52 2.45 11.85 -8.15
N GLY A 53 1.17 11.79 -8.45
CA GLY A 53 0.62 12.01 -9.79
C GLY A 53 0.40 13.48 -10.16
N ALA A 54 0.79 14.41 -9.26
CA ALA A 54 0.77 15.86 -9.47
C ALA A 54 -0.59 16.46 -9.85
N GLY A 55 -1.65 16.03 -9.18
CA GLY A 55 -3.04 16.48 -9.39
C GLY A 55 -3.88 15.44 -10.14
N ARG A 56 -3.34 14.27 -10.39
CA ARG A 56 -4.01 13.11 -11.01
C ARG A 56 -3.56 11.83 -10.32
N PHE A 57 -4.23 10.73 -10.57
CA PHE A 57 -3.74 9.41 -10.21
C PHE A 57 -3.08 8.73 -11.40
N GLY A 58 -1.99 8.02 -11.16
CA GLY A 58 -1.25 7.31 -12.21
C GLY A 58 -1.08 5.84 -11.90
N VAL A 59 -0.95 5.03 -12.93
CA VAL A 59 -0.63 3.61 -12.80
C VAL A 59 0.52 3.24 -13.71
N THR A 60 1.47 2.46 -13.18
CA THR A 60 2.60 1.97 -14.00
C THR A 60 2.15 0.82 -14.89
N THR A 61 2.42 0.94 -16.19
CA THR A 61 2.08 -0.07 -17.20
C THR A 61 3.30 -0.73 -17.84
N THR A 62 4.49 -0.50 -17.28
CA THR A 62 5.72 -1.17 -17.73
C THR A 62 5.68 -2.67 -17.42
N ALA A 63 6.17 -3.50 -18.36
CA ALA A 63 6.29 -4.94 -18.17
C ALA A 63 7.50 -5.34 -17.30
N ALA A 64 8.49 -4.47 -17.15
CA ALA A 64 9.73 -4.72 -16.42
C ALA A 64 10.15 -3.48 -15.62
N PRO A 65 9.47 -3.19 -14.49
CA PRO A 65 9.77 -2.01 -13.69
C PRO A 65 11.21 -2.09 -13.14
N THR A 66 11.93 -0.98 -13.28
CA THR A 66 13.28 -0.82 -12.74
C THR A 66 13.23 -0.40 -11.28
N THR A 67 14.34 -0.58 -10.56
CA THR A 67 14.51 -0.03 -9.20
C THR A 67 14.89 1.44 -9.29
N ILE A 68 14.08 2.33 -8.69
CA ILE A 68 14.39 3.76 -8.58
C ILE A 68 15.06 4.01 -7.23
N HIS A 69 16.19 4.73 -7.27
CA HIS A 69 16.89 5.20 -6.07
C HIS A 69 16.59 6.69 -5.89
N ASP A 70 15.36 6.99 -5.45
CA ASP A 70 14.79 8.33 -5.25
C ASP A 70 15.25 8.99 -3.93
N PHE A 71 16.49 8.72 -3.52
CA PHE A 71 17.09 9.20 -2.30
C PHE A 71 18.54 9.64 -2.52
N GLY A 72 19.08 10.45 -1.60
CA GLY A 72 20.46 10.94 -1.65
C GLY A 72 21.12 10.90 -0.29
N GLY A 73 22.49 10.88 -0.27
CA GLY A 73 23.26 10.95 0.98
C GLY A 73 23.36 9.64 1.77
N PHE A 74 23.00 8.52 1.18
CA PHE A 74 23.07 7.19 1.80
C PHE A 74 24.34 6.45 1.38
N PRO A 75 24.71 5.37 2.11
CA PRO A 75 25.86 4.52 1.74
C PRO A 75 25.71 3.92 0.33
N GLU A 76 26.82 3.86 -0.39
CA GLU A 76 26.90 3.35 -1.77
C GLU A 76 26.25 1.97 -1.97
N ALA A 77 26.29 1.12 -0.95
CA ALA A 77 25.70 -0.22 -0.99
C ALA A 77 24.18 -0.18 -1.29
N LEU A 78 23.47 0.86 -0.86
CA LEU A 78 22.03 0.99 -1.09
C LEU A 78 21.71 1.28 -2.56
N TYR A 79 22.56 2.03 -3.27
CA TYR A 79 22.38 2.33 -4.70
C TYR A 79 22.66 1.12 -5.61
N ARG A 80 23.25 0.06 -5.07
CA ARG A 80 23.49 -1.21 -5.79
C ARG A 80 22.36 -2.21 -5.64
N ILE A 81 21.40 -1.96 -4.74
CA ILE A 81 20.26 -2.84 -4.55
C ILE A 81 19.39 -2.77 -5.79
N GLN A 82 19.00 -3.95 -6.29
CA GLN A 82 18.06 -4.10 -7.39
C GLN A 82 16.92 -5.01 -6.94
N TYR A 83 15.70 -4.56 -7.14
CA TYR A 83 14.49 -5.33 -6.96
C TYR A 83 13.66 -5.18 -8.24
N ARG A 84 13.56 -6.24 -9.03
CA ARG A 84 13.00 -6.21 -10.40
C ARG A 84 11.96 -7.30 -10.58
N PRO A 85 10.76 -7.13 -10.01
CA PRO A 85 9.66 -8.04 -10.29
C PRO A 85 9.16 -7.83 -11.72
N PRO A 86 8.41 -8.79 -12.29
CA PRO A 86 7.65 -8.50 -13.50
C PRO A 86 6.60 -7.41 -13.23
N GLY A 87 6.23 -6.65 -14.25
CA GLY A 87 5.04 -5.80 -14.23
C GLY A 87 3.81 -6.56 -14.72
N ALA A 88 2.64 -5.93 -14.63
CA ALA A 88 1.38 -6.48 -15.13
C ALA A 88 0.63 -5.45 -15.99
N PRO A 89 1.13 -5.11 -17.20
CA PRO A 89 0.61 -3.99 -17.99
C PRO A 89 -0.86 -4.13 -18.38
N GLU A 90 -1.34 -5.34 -18.66
CA GLU A 90 -2.75 -5.56 -19.02
C GLU A 90 -3.68 -5.35 -17.83
N LEU A 91 -3.30 -5.86 -16.65
CA LEU A 91 -4.04 -5.61 -15.41
C LEU A 91 -4.01 -4.13 -15.06
N ALA A 92 -2.86 -3.45 -15.22
CA ALA A 92 -2.72 -2.02 -14.96
C ALA A 92 -3.62 -1.16 -15.85
N ARG A 93 -3.70 -1.46 -17.16
CA ARG A 93 -4.61 -0.76 -18.08
C ARG A 93 -6.08 -1.01 -17.76
N SER A 94 -6.44 -2.26 -17.45
CA SER A 94 -7.80 -2.61 -17.01
C SER A 94 -8.18 -1.88 -15.73
N LEU A 95 -7.25 -1.79 -14.77
CA LEU A 95 -7.42 -1.05 -13.53
C LEU A 95 -7.62 0.46 -13.81
N ALA A 96 -6.76 1.07 -14.64
CA ALA A 96 -6.89 2.48 -15.01
C ALA A 96 -8.24 2.79 -15.65
N GLU A 97 -8.69 1.93 -16.55
CA GLU A 97 -10.00 2.08 -17.19
C GLU A 97 -11.14 1.94 -16.18
N GLY A 98 -11.08 0.97 -15.28
CA GLY A 98 -12.07 0.80 -14.20
C GLY A 98 -12.15 2.03 -13.29
N LEU A 99 -11.00 2.59 -12.90
CA LEU A 99 -10.92 3.79 -12.07
C LEU A 99 -11.43 5.04 -12.81
N ARG A 100 -11.14 5.19 -14.13
CA ARG A 100 -11.71 6.27 -14.94
C ARG A 100 -13.24 6.22 -14.98
N ARG A 101 -13.84 5.05 -15.12
CA ARG A 101 -15.30 4.87 -15.06
C ARG A 101 -15.90 5.27 -13.72
N ARG A 102 -15.12 5.19 -12.64
CA ARG A 102 -15.49 5.64 -11.29
C ARG A 102 -15.13 7.11 -11.01
N GLY A 103 -14.76 7.87 -12.05
CA GLY A 103 -14.50 9.29 -11.97
C GLY A 103 -13.12 9.68 -11.42
N PHE A 104 -12.14 8.78 -11.46
CA PHE A 104 -10.75 9.13 -11.18
C PHE A 104 -10.06 9.61 -12.46
N ASP A 105 -9.35 10.75 -12.38
CA ASP A 105 -8.49 11.19 -13.47
C ASP A 105 -7.20 10.37 -13.46
N MET A 106 -7.10 9.41 -14.39
CA MET A 106 -6.02 8.44 -14.45
C MET A 106 -5.11 8.66 -15.63
N PHE A 107 -3.79 8.63 -15.41
CA PHE A 107 -2.81 8.48 -16.48
C PHE A 107 -2.07 7.14 -16.36
N GLU A 108 -1.48 6.70 -17.44
CA GLU A 108 -0.66 5.50 -17.53
C GLU A 108 0.80 5.91 -17.70
N ASP A 109 1.69 5.26 -16.92
CA ASP A 109 3.13 5.50 -16.98
C ASP A 109 3.85 4.22 -17.43
N GLU A 110 4.34 4.23 -18.66
CA GLU A 110 5.02 3.08 -19.25
C GLU A 110 6.50 2.97 -18.85
N LEU A 111 7.05 4.00 -18.22
CA LEU A 111 8.48 4.13 -17.97
C LEU A 111 8.87 4.05 -16.51
N ARG A 112 7.96 4.46 -15.60
CA ARG A 112 8.28 4.53 -14.18
C ARG A 112 8.57 3.14 -13.61
N GLY A 113 9.67 3.06 -12.87
CA GLY A 113 10.02 1.91 -12.03
C GLY A 113 9.41 2.00 -10.64
N LEU A 114 9.92 1.19 -9.71
CA LEU A 114 9.51 1.15 -8.31
C LEU A 114 10.42 2.06 -7.48
N ASP A 115 9.86 3.05 -6.79
CA ASP A 115 10.58 3.88 -5.81
C ASP A 115 10.84 3.12 -4.51
N HIS A 116 11.63 3.72 -3.58
CA HIS A 116 12.03 3.02 -2.36
C HIS A 116 10.84 2.71 -1.42
N GLY A 117 9.78 3.50 -1.43
CA GLY A 117 8.56 3.18 -0.70
C GLY A 117 7.90 1.90 -1.22
N ALA A 118 8.12 1.54 -2.49
CA ALA A 118 7.64 0.30 -3.06
C ALA A 118 8.64 -0.85 -2.89
N TRP A 119 9.90 -0.69 -3.39
CA TRP A 119 10.80 -1.84 -3.44
C TRP A 119 11.37 -2.25 -2.09
N VAL A 120 11.47 -1.35 -1.10
CA VAL A 120 12.00 -1.71 0.24
C VAL A 120 11.12 -2.73 0.94
N PRO A 121 9.80 -2.46 1.19
CA PRO A 121 8.95 -3.45 1.82
C PRO A 121 8.77 -4.71 0.98
N LEU A 122 8.63 -4.58 -0.34
CA LEU A 122 8.48 -5.74 -1.22
C LEU A 122 9.70 -6.64 -1.21
N ARG A 123 10.91 -6.09 -1.21
CA ARG A 123 12.16 -6.87 -1.11
C ARG A 123 12.27 -7.63 0.20
N LEU A 124 11.75 -7.08 1.30
CA LEU A 124 11.72 -7.75 2.59
C LEU A 124 10.66 -8.87 2.62
N MET A 125 9.46 -8.60 2.11
CA MET A 125 8.34 -9.54 2.11
C MET A 125 8.51 -10.64 1.05
N PHE A 126 8.91 -10.27 -0.16
CA PHE A 126 8.95 -11.13 -1.34
C PHE A 126 10.31 -11.02 -2.06
N PRO A 127 11.40 -11.50 -1.44
CA PRO A 127 12.77 -11.29 -1.93
C PRO A 127 13.06 -11.91 -3.30
N ASP A 128 12.29 -12.91 -3.71
CA ASP A 128 12.46 -13.59 -5.01
C ASP A 128 11.98 -12.72 -6.18
N ALA A 129 11.25 -11.63 -5.94
CA ALA A 129 10.71 -10.71 -6.94
C ALA A 129 9.95 -11.43 -8.07
N ASP A 130 9.19 -12.46 -7.73
CA ASP A 130 8.49 -13.35 -8.65
C ASP A 130 7.01 -13.03 -8.85
N ILE A 131 6.45 -12.10 -8.04
CA ILE A 131 5.07 -11.65 -8.12
C ILE A 131 5.02 -10.38 -8.98
N PRO A 132 4.11 -10.29 -9.97
CA PRO A 132 3.94 -9.05 -10.75
C PRO A 132 3.54 -7.86 -9.88
N VAL A 133 4.16 -6.70 -10.11
CA VAL A 133 3.90 -5.47 -9.35
C VAL A 133 3.42 -4.35 -10.27
N ILE A 134 2.33 -3.72 -9.86
CA ILE A 134 1.82 -2.47 -10.41
C ILE A 134 1.97 -1.40 -9.33
N GLN A 135 2.52 -0.25 -9.67
CA GLN A 135 2.54 0.89 -8.74
C GLN A 135 1.46 1.89 -9.14
N LEU A 136 0.61 2.24 -8.17
CA LEU A 136 -0.43 3.25 -8.30
C LEU A 136 0.04 4.52 -7.58
N SER A 137 -0.06 5.69 -8.23
CA SER A 137 0.31 6.94 -7.60
C SER A 137 -0.77 7.42 -6.64
N MET A 138 -0.36 8.29 -5.74
CA MET A 138 -1.26 9.19 -5.01
C MET A 138 -1.45 10.48 -5.82
N ASP A 139 -2.38 11.32 -5.36
CA ASP A 139 -2.51 12.72 -5.72
C ASP A 139 -2.39 13.55 -4.44
N MET A 140 -1.24 14.19 -4.24
CA MET A 140 -0.97 15.00 -3.03
C MET A 140 -1.89 16.22 -2.87
N ARG A 141 -2.68 16.56 -3.89
CA ARG A 141 -3.67 17.66 -3.86
C ARG A 141 -5.06 17.15 -3.49
N ALA A 142 -5.28 15.83 -3.55
CA ALA A 142 -6.55 15.24 -3.21
C ALA A 142 -6.69 15.03 -1.69
N SER A 143 -7.93 15.04 -1.21
CA SER A 143 -8.24 14.84 0.21
C SER A 143 -7.98 13.39 0.67
N PRO A 144 -7.87 13.15 1.99
CA PRO A 144 -7.91 11.81 2.58
C PRO A 144 -9.09 10.98 2.09
N ASP A 145 -10.31 11.56 2.06
CA ASP A 145 -11.52 10.89 1.57
C ASP A 145 -11.38 10.43 0.11
N ARG A 146 -10.68 11.19 -0.73
CA ARG A 146 -10.46 10.81 -2.14
C ARG A 146 -9.52 9.62 -2.26
N HIS A 147 -8.50 9.51 -1.39
CA HIS A 147 -7.62 8.35 -1.32
C HIS A 147 -8.34 7.12 -0.76
N HIS A 148 -9.19 7.30 0.25
CA HIS A 148 -10.05 6.23 0.75
C HIS A 148 -11.01 5.73 -0.34
N ALA A 149 -11.66 6.65 -1.07
CA ALA A 149 -12.51 6.28 -2.21
C ALA A 149 -11.74 5.58 -3.34
N LEU A 150 -10.46 5.95 -3.58
CA LEU A 150 -9.58 5.22 -4.48
C LEU A 150 -9.40 3.77 -3.99
N GLY A 151 -9.13 3.60 -2.70
CA GLY A 151 -9.03 2.28 -2.08
C GLY A 151 -10.30 1.46 -2.25
N ASN A 152 -11.47 2.01 -1.93
CA ASN A 152 -12.77 1.35 -2.11
C ASN A 152 -12.97 0.86 -3.56
N ALA A 153 -12.47 1.62 -4.54
CA ALA A 153 -12.52 1.21 -5.94
C ALA A 153 -11.57 0.03 -6.26
N LEU A 154 -10.63 -0.28 -5.39
CA LEU A 154 -9.70 -1.43 -5.51
C LEU A 154 -10.17 -2.68 -4.76
N ALA A 155 -11.19 -2.58 -3.91
CA ALA A 155 -11.62 -3.67 -3.02
C ALA A 155 -11.93 -4.98 -3.78
N GLU A 156 -12.50 -4.88 -4.99
CA GLU A 156 -12.82 -6.06 -5.81
C GLU A 156 -11.58 -6.86 -6.24
N LEU A 157 -10.39 -6.25 -6.23
CA LEU A 157 -9.14 -6.90 -6.60
C LEU A 157 -8.74 -8.02 -5.62
N GLN A 158 -9.17 -7.92 -4.36
CA GLN A 158 -8.90 -8.93 -3.33
C GLN A 158 -9.44 -10.31 -3.75
N ALA A 159 -10.68 -10.35 -4.23
CA ALA A 159 -11.32 -11.58 -4.72
C ALA A 159 -10.65 -12.12 -6.00
N ALA A 160 -9.96 -11.27 -6.77
CA ALA A 160 -9.20 -11.63 -7.94
C ALA A 160 -7.77 -12.12 -7.61
N GLY A 161 -7.44 -12.28 -6.33
CA GLY A 161 -6.12 -12.75 -5.90
C GLY A 161 -5.03 -11.67 -5.93
N VAL A 162 -5.40 -10.39 -5.97
CA VAL A 162 -4.47 -9.26 -5.97
C VAL A 162 -4.29 -8.72 -4.56
N LEU A 163 -3.04 -8.57 -4.12
CA LEU A 163 -2.69 -7.97 -2.84
C LEU A 163 -2.50 -6.46 -3.00
N VAL A 164 -3.30 -5.65 -2.29
CA VAL A 164 -3.16 -4.19 -2.27
C VAL A 164 -2.32 -3.78 -1.06
N ILE A 165 -1.26 -3.00 -1.29
CA ILE A 165 -0.37 -2.51 -0.22
C ILE A 165 -0.23 -0.99 -0.33
N GLY A 166 -0.69 -0.27 0.69
CA GLY A 166 -0.33 1.12 0.93
C GLY A 166 1.01 1.18 1.69
N SER A 167 1.95 1.96 1.20
CA SER A 167 3.29 2.09 1.78
C SER A 167 3.60 3.55 2.10
N GLY A 168 3.75 3.81 3.39
CA GLY A 168 3.95 5.15 3.93
C GLY A 168 4.67 5.11 5.27
N SER A 169 4.13 5.82 6.26
CA SER A 169 4.62 5.80 7.65
C SER A 169 3.48 6.18 8.58
N ALA A 170 3.29 5.44 9.67
CA ALA A 170 2.26 5.75 10.66
C ALA A 170 2.57 7.05 11.42
N THR A 171 3.84 7.43 11.54
CA THR A 171 4.29 8.75 11.98
C THR A 171 5.49 9.19 11.13
N HIS A 172 5.51 10.45 10.65
CA HIS A 172 6.54 10.93 9.74
C HIS A 172 6.87 12.40 9.97
N ASN A 173 7.83 12.69 10.85
CA ASN A 173 8.36 14.02 11.04
C ASN A 173 9.87 14.04 10.83
N LEU A 174 10.29 14.37 9.61
CA LEU A 174 11.72 14.41 9.24
C LEU A 174 12.48 15.52 10.00
N ARG A 175 11.83 16.61 10.37
CA ARG A 175 12.47 17.66 11.16
C ARG A 175 12.88 17.12 12.53
N GLU A 176 11.96 16.48 13.24
CA GLU A 176 12.25 15.84 14.54
C GLU A 176 13.27 14.71 14.37
N PHE A 177 13.18 13.93 13.30
CA PHE A 177 14.14 12.88 12.99
C PHE A 177 15.58 13.42 12.87
N PHE A 178 15.80 14.48 12.09
CA PHE A 178 17.13 15.04 11.86
C PHE A 178 17.66 15.89 13.03
N THR A 179 16.79 16.56 13.80
CA THR A 179 17.21 17.47 14.88
C THR A 179 17.17 16.86 16.26
N GLY A 180 16.44 15.74 16.45
CA GLY A 180 16.21 15.13 17.77
C GLY A 180 17.34 14.28 18.29
N GLY A 181 18.41 14.00 17.51
CA GLY A 181 19.55 13.19 17.92
C GLY A 181 19.19 11.72 18.21
N PHE A 182 18.09 11.24 17.67
CA PHE A 182 17.61 9.87 17.87
C PHE A 182 18.52 8.82 17.21
N ARG A 183 18.68 7.70 17.87
CA ARG A 183 19.37 6.49 17.37
C ARG A 183 18.31 5.47 16.96
N LEU A 184 18.72 4.43 16.22
CA LEU A 184 17.83 3.39 15.72
C LEU A 184 16.92 2.80 16.81
N ASP A 185 17.47 2.58 17.99
CA ASP A 185 16.85 1.97 19.18
C ASP A 185 16.33 2.98 20.21
N SER A 186 16.32 4.28 19.88
CA SER A 186 15.81 5.31 20.80
C SER A 186 14.34 5.04 21.15
N PRO A 187 13.96 5.18 22.43
CA PRO A 187 12.56 5.03 22.82
C PRO A 187 11.72 6.12 22.19
N ALA A 188 10.51 5.75 21.80
CA ALA A 188 9.57 6.71 21.21
C ALA A 188 9.06 7.68 22.27
N PRO A 189 9.06 9.00 22.01
CA PRO A 189 8.42 10.00 22.86
C PRO A 189 6.92 9.76 23.00
N ASP A 190 6.32 10.27 24.08
CA ASP A 190 4.89 10.11 24.37
C ASP A 190 3.99 10.66 23.25
N TRP A 191 4.40 11.77 22.62
CA TRP A 191 3.62 12.35 21.52
C TRP A 191 3.58 11.48 20.27
N VAL A 192 4.61 10.64 20.02
CA VAL A 192 4.63 9.67 18.94
C VAL A 192 3.76 8.47 19.30
N ARG A 193 3.99 7.89 20.49
CA ARG A 193 3.20 6.74 20.95
C ARG A 193 1.72 7.08 21.05
N GLY A 194 1.40 8.23 21.64
CA GLY A 194 0.02 8.65 21.81
C GLY A 194 -0.74 8.79 20.50
N PHE A 195 -0.09 9.28 19.44
CA PHE A 195 -0.69 9.33 18.10
C PHE A 195 -0.83 7.94 17.48
N ALA A 196 0.24 7.14 17.50
CA ALA A 196 0.23 5.80 16.90
C ALA A 196 -0.79 4.87 17.57
N ASP A 197 -0.90 4.92 18.90
CA ASP A 197 -1.86 4.11 19.65
C ASP A 197 -3.30 4.60 19.41
N TRP A 198 -3.52 5.92 19.41
CA TRP A 198 -4.82 6.50 19.09
C TRP A 198 -5.26 6.12 17.66
N LEU A 199 -4.36 6.21 16.68
CA LEU A 199 -4.64 5.82 15.30
C LEU A 199 -5.07 4.35 15.21
N ALA A 200 -4.34 3.47 15.89
CA ALA A 200 -4.69 2.05 15.94
C ALA A 200 -6.04 1.80 16.61
N GLU A 201 -6.33 2.48 17.73
CA GLU A 201 -7.62 2.38 18.41
C GLU A 201 -8.79 2.83 17.51
N ARG A 202 -8.61 3.89 16.71
CA ARG A 202 -9.65 4.35 15.78
C ARG A 202 -9.85 3.36 14.63
N ILE A 203 -8.76 2.82 14.06
CA ILE A 203 -8.83 1.78 13.02
C ILE A 203 -9.53 0.52 13.54
N GLU A 204 -9.14 0.03 14.72
CA GLU A 204 -9.72 -1.18 15.32
C GLU A 204 -11.18 -0.97 15.80
N ALA A 205 -11.60 0.28 15.99
CA ALA A 205 -12.98 0.66 16.29
C ALA A 205 -13.83 0.96 15.04
N GLU A 206 -13.28 0.80 13.84
CA GLU A 206 -13.95 1.12 12.55
C GLU A 206 -14.42 2.59 12.49
N ASP A 207 -13.70 3.50 13.16
CA ASP A 207 -13.98 4.94 13.19
C ASP A 207 -13.25 5.64 12.03
N ASP A 208 -13.68 5.33 10.81
CA ASP A 208 -13.07 5.81 9.57
C ASP A 208 -13.03 7.32 9.49
N ASP A 209 -14.07 8.00 9.97
CA ASP A 209 -14.12 9.48 9.98
C ASP A 209 -12.99 10.07 10.81
N SER A 210 -12.72 9.52 11.99
CA SER A 210 -11.60 9.95 12.84
C SER A 210 -10.25 9.63 12.19
N VAL A 211 -10.12 8.46 11.56
CA VAL A 211 -8.89 8.06 10.86
C VAL A 211 -8.60 8.99 9.68
N LEU A 212 -9.59 9.33 8.87
CA LEU A 212 -9.44 10.25 7.74
C LEU A 212 -9.09 11.67 8.18
N ARG A 213 -9.41 12.05 9.41
CA ARG A 213 -9.06 13.33 10.03
C ARG A 213 -7.91 13.23 11.04
N ALA A 214 -7.14 12.14 11.01
CA ALA A 214 -6.14 11.84 12.03
C ALA A 214 -5.11 12.95 12.25
N VAL A 215 -4.69 13.65 11.20
CA VAL A 215 -3.72 14.76 11.29
C VAL A 215 -4.33 15.99 11.94
N GLU A 216 -5.63 16.21 11.78
CA GLU A 216 -6.35 17.35 12.31
C GLU A 216 -6.80 17.12 13.77
N THR A 217 -7.30 15.92 14.08
CA THR A 217 -8.00 15.61 15.32
C THR A 217 -7.24 14.69 16.27
N GLY A 218 -6.29 13.91 15.76
CA GLY A 218 -5.48 13.02 16.55
C GLY A 218 -4.48 13.74 17.45
N PRO A 219 -4.05 13.10 18.56
CA PRO A 219 -3.13 13.73 19.52
C PRO A 219 -1.79 14.06 18.85
N GLN A 220 -1.44 15.36 18.81
CA GLN A 220 -0.24 15.85 18.12
C GLN A 220 -0.17 15.46 16.62
N GLY A 221 -1.31 15.32 15.94
CA GLY A 221 -1.40 14.84 14.56
C GLY A 221 -0.54 15.64 13.59
N GLN A 222 -0.63 16.97 13.59
CA GLN A 222 0.21 17.86 12.77
C GLN A 222 1.71 17.78 13.12
N ARG A 223 2.05 17.44 14.36
CA ARG A 223 3.46 17.21 14.75
C ARG A 223 3.95 15.88 14.21
N ASN A 224 3.11 14.85 14.20
CA ASN A 224 3.46 13.54 13.63
C ASN A 224 3.51 13.59 12.11
N HIS A 225 2.61 14.34 11.48
CA HIS A 225 2.50 14.50 10.03
C HIS A 225 2.44 15.99 9.65
N PRO A 226 3.61 16.68 9.53
CA PRO A 226 3.67 18.04 9.01
C PRO A 226 3.18 18.16 7.55
N SER A 227 3.19 17.05 6.81
CA SER A 227 2.65 16.86 5.47
C SER A 227 1.89 15.53 5.41
N LEU A 228 0.95 15.38 4.47
CA LEU A 228 0.09 14.20 4.39
C LEU A 228 0.70 13.04 3.58
N ASP A 229 1.78 13.27 2.84
CA ASP A 229 2.37 12.32 1.88
C ASP A 229 2.51 10.89 2.43
N HIS A 230 2.99 10.74 3.66
CA HIS A 230 3.25 9.42 4.24
C HIS A 230 2.06 8.77 4.95
N ILE A 231 0.96 9.51 5.22
CA ILE A 231 -0.25 8.92 5.78
C ILE A 231 -1.32 8.62 4.71
N LEU A 232 -1.30 9.30 3.55
CA LEU A 232 -2.28 9.07 2.48
C LEU A 232 -2.36 7.61 2.00
N PRO A 233 -1.24 6.84 1.89
CA PRO A 233 -1.32 5.42 1.53
C PRO A 233 -2.12 4.56 2.52
N LEU A 234 -2.20 4.97 3.81
CA LEU A 234 -3.03 4.30 4.80
C LEU A 234 -4.50 4.38 4.44
N PHE A 235 -4.97 5.57 4.04
CA PHE A 235 -6.38 5.76 3.70
C PHE A 235 -6.78 4.95 2.46
N ALA A 236 -5.88 4.86 1.47
CA ALA A 236 -6.10 4.00 0.31
C ALA A 236 -6.09 2.50 0.69
N ALA A 237 -5.20 2.07 1.57
CA ALA A 237 -5.19 0.69 2.06
C ALA A 237 -6.45 0.36 2.86
N MET A 238 -6.91 1.27 3.72
CA MET A 238 -8.15 1.13 4.49
C MET A 238 -9.35 0.95 3.55
N GLY A 239 -9.53 1.83 2.58
CA GLY A 239 -10.60 1.70 1.60
C GLY A 239 -10.51 0.41 0.78
N ALA A 240 -9.29 -0.06 0.45
CA ALA A 240 -9.11 -1.31 -0.30
C ALA A 240 -9.47 -2.55 0.50
N GLY A 241 -9.65 -2.46 1.82
CA GLY A 241 -10.25 -3.49 2.64
C GLY A 241 -11.69 -3.81 2.25
N GLY A 242 -12.40 -2.83 1.70
CA GLY A 242 -13.81 -2.93 1.34
C GLY A 242 -14.73 -2.36 2.43
N GLU A 243 -16.00 -2.22 2.11
CA GLU A 243 -17.00 -1.71 3.04
C GLU A 243 -17.20 -2.67 4.23
N GLY A 244 -17.10 -2.15 5.47
CA GLY A 244 -17.22 -2.93 6.70
C GLY A 244 -16.05 -3.87 6.98
N ALA A 245 -14.90 -3.66 6.33
CA ALA A 245 -13.69 -4.43 6.60
C ALA A 245 -13.15 -4.11 8.00
N GLU A 246 -12.87 -5.14 8.79
CA GLU A 246 -12.17 -4.96 10.06
C GLU A 246 -10.73 -4.48 9.82
N GLY A 247 -10.35 -3.40 10.49
CA GLY A 247 -8.97 -2.91 10.54
C GLY A 247 -8.23 -3.46 11.76
N LEU A 248 -6.97 -3.85 11.60
CA LEU A 248 -6.19 -4.45 12.67
C LEU A 248 -4.73 -4.01 12.62
N ARG A 249 -4.18 -3.52 13.74
CA ARG A 249 -2.74 -3.34 13.89
C ARG A 249 -2.06 -4.70 14.13
N VAL A 250 -1.35 -5.21 13.11
CA VAL A 250 -0.70 -6.53 13.14
C VAL A 250 0.75 -6.48 13.57
N HIS A 251 1.38 -5.31 13.52
CA HIS A 251 2.71 -5.02 14.02
C HIS A 251 2.82 -3.62 14.58
N THR A 252 3.61 -3.45 15.63
CA THR A 252 4.04 -2.16 16.16
C THR A 252 5.48 -2.23 16.60
N SER A 253 6.25 -1.25 16.22
CA SER A 253 7.61 -0.99 16.72
C SER A 253 8.00 0.44 16.38
N TYR A 254 9.11 0.91 16.93
CA TYR A 254 9.59 2.27 16.70
C TYR A 254 11.05 2.23 16.26
N THR A 255 11.41 3.11 15.35
CA THR A 255 12.81 3.33 14.97
C THR A 255 13.12 4.82 15.06
N TYR A 256 14.35 5.13 15.49
CA TYR A 256 14.79 6.52 15.69
C TYR A 256 13.83 7.34 16.55
N GLY A 257 13.13 6.71 17.48
CA GLY A 257 12.17 7.33 18.38
C GLY A 257 10.91 7.91 17.72
N VAL A 258 11.03 8.54 16.57
CA VAL A 258 9.94 9.32 15.94
C VAL A 258 9.22 8.62 14.80
N LEU A 259 9.64 7.43 14.41
CA LEU A 259 9.03 6.67 13.33
C LEU A 259 8.34 5.43 13.88
N ALA A 260 7.01 5.46 13.96
CA ALA A 260 6.19 4.29 14.24
C ALA A 260 6.16 3.40 12.99
N MET A 261 6.62 2.18 13.16
CA MET A 261 6.74 1.18 12.10
C MET A 261 5.53 0.25 12.06
N ASP A 262 4.34 0.80 12.30
CA ASP A 262 3.13 0.04 12.36
C ASP A 262 2.80 -0.59 11.00
N VAL A 263 2.22 -1.78 11.06
CA VAL A 263 1.58 -2.45 9.93
C VAL A 263 0.12 -2.68 10.29
N PHE A 264 -0.77 -2.25 9.40
CA PHE A 264 -2.20 -2.49 9.52
C PHE A 264 -2.67 -3.42 8.41
N GLY A 265 -3.64 -4.25 8.71
CA GLY A 265 -4.34 -5.06 7.75
C GLY A 265 -5.83 -4.77 7.78
N PHE A 266 -6.46 -4.79 6.60
CA PHE A 266 -7.88 -4.53 6.43
C PHE A 266 -8.51 -5.64 5.58
N GLY A 267 -9.58 -6.24 6.04
CA GLY A 267 -10.25 -7.32 5.31
C GLY A 267 -11.41 -7.88 6.09
N ASP A 268 -12.16 -8.80 5.47
CA ASP A 268 -13.26 -9.46 6.13
C ASP A 268 -12.81 -10.18 7.39
N PRO A 269 -13.58 -10.08 8.49
CA PRO A 269 -13.32 -10.85 9.68
C PRO A 269 -13.34 -12.35 9.32
N PRO A 270 -12.35 -13.12 9.76
CA PRO A 270 -12.35 -14.54 9.47
C PRO A 270 -13.56 -15.17 10.15
N SER A 271 -14.40 -15.84 9.37
CA SER A 271 -15.45 -16.70 9.93
C SER A 271 -14.82 -17.69 10.94
N SER A 272 -14.92 -17.38 12.22
CA SER A 272 -14.65 -18.24 13.39
C SER A 272 -13.24 -18.82 13.63
N LYS A 273 -12.19 -18.50 12.87
CA LYS A 273 -10.85 -19.12 13.06
C LYS A 273 -9.64 -18.15 12.97
N GLY A 274 -9.75 -16.92 13.46
CA GLY A 274 -8.59 -16.01 13.56
C GLY A 274 -8.39 -15.13 12.31
N CYS A 275 -7.84 -13.94 12.53
CA CYS A 275 -7.49 -12.98 11.46
C CYS A 275 -6.62 -13.66 10.38
N PRO A 276 -6.94 -13.54 9.07
CA PRO A 276 -6.12 -14.11 8.01
C PRO A 276 -4.72 -13.48 7.94
N ILE A 277 -4.54 -12.31 8.56
CA ILE A 277 -3.23 -11.66 8.66
C ILE A 277 -2.52 -12.19 9.91
N PRO A 278 -1.36 -12.85 9.75
CA PRO A 278 -0.65 -13.40 10.88
C PRO A 278 -0.17 -12.32 11.86
N ARG A 279 -0.50 -12.48 13.13
CA ARG A 279 0.13 -11.71 14.21
C ARG A 279 1.39 -12.44 14.67
N ALA A 280 2.53 -11.77 14.73
CA ALA A 280 3.71 -12.36 15.35
C ALA A 280 3.46 -12.55 16.85
N ARG A 281 3.32 -13.80 17.31
CA ARG A 281 3.16 -14.14 18.73
C ARG A 281 4.44 -14.01 19.55
N SER A 282 5.58 -13.81 18.87
CA SER A 282 6.92 -13.59 19.44
C SER A 282 7.75 -12.77 18.47
N ALA A 283 8.81 -12.08 18.96
CA ALA A 283 9.74 -11.40 18.08
C ALA A 283 10.26 -12.36 16.99
N PRO A 284 10.17 -12.01 15.69
CA PRO A 284 10.68 -12.87 14.64
C PRO A 284 12.19 -13.08 14.81
N PRO A 285 12.74 -14.21 14.34
CA PRO A 285 14.16 -14.54 14.48
C PRO A 285 15.04 -13.50 13.79
N PRO A 286 16.34 -13.41 14.17
CA PRO A 286 17.27 -12.45 13.58
C PRO A 286 17.39 -12.63 12.06
N MET A 287 17.66 -11.53 11.38
CA MET A 287 17.72 -11.39 9.93
C MET A 287 18.63 -12.43 9.26
N LYS A 288 18.12 -13.18 8.29
CA LYS A 288 18.97 -13.89 7.34
C LYS A 288 19.54 -12.84 6.38
N VAL A 289 20.84 -12.55 6.50
CA VAL A 289 21.54 -11.72 5.53
C VAL A 289 21.61 -12.53 4.24
N TYR A 290 20.76 -12.20 3.27
CA TYR A 290 20.89 -12.73 1.90
C TYR A 290 22.10 -12.05 1.24
N ALA A 291 23.29 -12.58 1.52
CA ALA A 291 24.47 -12.27 0.73
C ALA A 291 24.24 -12.84 -0.67
N ASN A 292 24.13 -11.95 -1.66
CA ASN A 292 24.17 -12.19 -3.11
C ASN A 292 23.92 -13.65 -3.53
N ALA A 293 22.67 -14.04 -3.69
CA ALA A 293 22.32 -15.26 -4.43
C ALA A 293 22.80 -15.05 -5.88
N ARG A 294 23.79 -15.81 -6.30
CA ARG A 294 24.23 -15.90 -7.70
C ARG A 294 23.01 -16.28 -8.54
N LEU A 295 22.72 -15.47 -9.53
CA LEU A 295 21.70 -15.71 -10.55
C LEU A 295 22.03 -17.05 -11.26
N VAL A 296 21.34 -18.10 -10.89
CA VAL A 296 21.23 -19.28 -11.73
C VAL A 296 20.01 -19.06 -12.61
N PRO A 297 20.12 -19.09 -13.94
CA PRO A 297 18.96 -18.90 -14.81
C PRO A 297 17.98 -20.07 -14.62
N ARG A 298 16.79 -19.77 -14.11
CA ARG A 298 15.67 -20.72 -14.12
C ARG A 298 15.01 -20.69 -15.51
N THR A 299 14.76 -21.86 -16.07
CA THR A 299 13.94 -22.04 -17.27
C THR A 299 12.55 -21.41 -17.07
N PRO A 300 11.99 -20.71 -18.07
CA PRO A 300 10.69 -20.08 -17.94
C PRO A 300 9.60 -21.13 -17.71
N ARG A 301 8.84 -20.96 -16.63
CA ARG A 301 7.55 -21.63 -16.46
C ARG A 301 6.63 -21.15 -17.58
N THR A 302 5.90 -22.07 -18.18
CA THR A 302 4.87 -21.79 -19.19
C THR A 302 3.91 -20.72 -18.67
N ALA A 303 3.77 -19.65 -19.46
CA ALA A 303 2.93 -18.51 -19.15
C ALA A 303 1.49 -18.95 -18.86
N SER A 304 0.99 -18.56 -17.68
CA SER A 304 -0.45 -18.60 -17.39
C SER A 304 -1.17 -17.59 -18.28
N PRO A 305 -2.42 -17.82 -18.69
CA PRO A 305 -3.16 -16.87 -19.51
C PRO A 305 -3.36 -15.54 -18.73
N PRO A 306 -3.43 -14.40 -19.43
CA PRO A 306 -3.55 -13.10 -18.78
C PRO A 306 -4.84 -12.97 -17.98
N LEU A 307 -4.73 -12.48 -16.76
CA LEU A 307 -5.86 -12.16 -15.87
C LEU A 307 -6.65 -10.98 -16.44
N ARG A 308 -7.85 -11.25 -16.93
CA ARG A 308 -8.82 -10.19 -17.25
C ARG A 308 -9.73 -9.98 -16.03
N VAL A 309 -9.48 -8.93 -15.28
CA VAL A 309 -10.40 -8.46 -14.23
C VAL A 309 -11.37 -7.50 -14.88
N SER A 310 -12.60 -7.93 -15.09
CA SER A 310 -13.70 -7.05 -15.51
C SER A 310 -14.35 -6.50 -14.24
N LEU A 311 -14.13 -5.23 -13.94
CA LEU A 311 -14.83 -4.55 -12.86
C LEU A 311 -16.30 -4.36 -13.28
N PRO A 312 -17.29 -4.79 -12.48
CA PRO A 312 -18.70 -4.63 -12.84
C PRO A 312 -19.09 -3.15 -12.97
N CYS A 313 -19.91 -2.88 -13.96
CA CYS A 313 -20.49 -1.56 -14.18
C CYS A 313 -21.64 -1.40 -13.17
N GLY A 314 -21.55 -0.42 -12.27
CA GLY A 314 -22.64 -0.08 -11.38
C GLY A 314 -23.90 0.22 -12.22
N GLU A 315 -24.99 -0.48 -11.95
CA GLU A 315 -26.25 -0.32 -12.65
C GLU A 315 -26.80 1.10 -12.44
N CYS A 316 -26.88 1.87 -13.53
CA CYS A 316 -27.70 3.08 -13.55
C CYS A 316 -29.18 2.65 -13.59
N GLU A 317 -29.89 2.73 -12.48
CA GLU A 317 -31.35 2.61 -12.48
C GLU A 317 -31.96 3.68 -13.37
N GLY A 318 -32.56 3.24 -14.47
CA GLY A 318 -33.23 4.07 -15.44
C GLY A 318 -34.54 4.65 -14.92
N GLY A 319 -34.58 5.96 -14.75
CA GLY A 319 -35.80 6.70 -14.59
C GLY A 319 -36.62 6.69 -15.88
N GLN A 320 -37.82 6.11 -15.82
CA GLN A 320 -38.81 6.19 -16.89
C GLN A 320 -39.30 7.64 -17.03
N GLY A 321 -39.00 8.27 -18.16
CA GLY A 321 -39.53 9.55 -18.56
C GLY A 321 -40.54 9.37 -19.73
N HIS A 322 -41.80 9.72 -19.46
CA HIS A 322 -42.93 9.68 -20.40
C HIS A 322 -42.67 10.43 -21.70
N SER A 323 -42.99 9.78 -22.81
CA SER A 323 -43.12 10.38 -24.13
C SER A 323 -44.45 11.17 -24.24
N GLU A 324 -44.37 12.47 -24.38
CA GLU A 324 -45.47 13.28 -24.92
C GLU A 324 -45.13 13.74 -26.34
N ARG A 325 -45.85 13.15 -27.29
CA ARG A 325 -45.88 13.59 -28.69
C ARG A 325 -46.67 14.89 -28.78
N ARG A 326 -46.06 15.98 -29.21
CA ARG A 326 -46.80 17.08 -29.86
C ARG A 326 -46.36 17.25 -31.31
N ARG A 327 -47.31 16.96 -32.18
CA ARG A 327 -47.30 17.47 -33.57
C ARG A 327 -47.55 18.99 -33.52
N LEU A 328 -46.83 19.74 -34.26
CA LEU A 328 -47.31 21.02 -34.80
C LEU A 328 -46.83 21.16 -36.24
N SER A 329 -47.82 21.41 -37.03
CA SER A 329 -47.82 21.76 -38.44
C SER A 329 -47.37 23.18 -38.70
N SER A 330 -46.69 23.34 -39.82
CA SER A 330 -46.73 24.46 -40.80
C SER A 330 -46.94 25.89 -40.29
N GLY A 331 -46.05 26.74 -40.69
CA GLY A 331 -46.02 28.19 -40.80
C GLY A 331 -44.70 28.69 -41.25
#